data_c893447c9bd88deff475a9e7974ce3cc
#
_entry.id   c893447c9bd88deff475a9e7974ce3cc
#
_cell.length_a   1.000
_cell.length_b   1.000
_cell.length_c   1.000
_cell.angle_alpha   90.00
_cell.angle_beta   90.00
_cell.angle_gamma   90.00
#
_symmetry.space_group_name_H-M   'P 1'
#
loop_
_entity.id
_entity.type
_entity.pdbx_description
1 polymer ?
#
loop_
_entity_poly.entity_id
_entity_poly.type
_entity_poly.pdbx_seq_one_letter_code
_entity_poly.pdbx_strand_id
1 'polypeptide(L)'
;VRIWQVGLLVVMSVVAARVVDLQAVQGPTLAASALKDRTRTVVLPATRGDITDMSGVPLATTVAARNVTVDQTMVKDIAGEARQLAVVLGGDAEAYAQRMTGTRRFVYLAKNVTPDVWAKVAALKLPGVFSEPTTTRIYPAGEVAANVVGHVRADGTGGSGLEYGFDEELAGIAGTQVYQSSAKGTEIPTVASSGTDPVAGTGVRLTIDRDLQWVAQSAIAEKVKEARADSGTVVVMDPRTGQIRALATVPTFDPNRPADAAQADVQNRAVSDVFEPGSTSKIMTMAAVIEERKAGPLTKLVIPPVLKRPAKTWHDHDPHGRLKLT
;
A
#
# COMPACT_ATOMS: atom_id res chain seq x y z
N VAL A 1 66.38 21.12 43.73
CA VAL A 1 65.44 20.04 44.08
C VAL A 1 64.07 20.61 44.55
N ARG A 2 64.00 21.52 45.53
CA ARG A 2 62.72 22.07 46.06
C ARG A 2 61.84 22.76 45.02
N ILE A 3 62.42 23.53 44.09
CA ILE A 3 61.66 24.21 43.01
C ILE A 3 60.98 23.21 42.07
N TRP A 4 61.64 22.14 41.69
CA TRP A 4 61.09 21.07 40.89
C TRP A 4 59.96 20.28 41.62
N GLN A 5 60.10 20.05 42.92
CA GLN A 5 59.09 19.43 43.76
C GLN A 5 57.82 20.29 43.85
N VAL A 6 57.97 21.64 44.03
CA VAL A 6 56.86 22.57 44.05
C VAL A 6 56.17 22.65 42.67
N GLY A 7 56.97 22.71 41.59
CA GLY A 7 56.41 22.67 40.24
C GLY A 7 55.63 21.40 39.95
N LEU A 8 56.12 20.25 40.34
CA LEU A 8 55.42 18.98 40.20
C LEU A 8 54.09 18.96 40.98
N LEU A 9 54.09 19.42 42.23
CA LEU A 9 52.89 19.51 43.06
C LEU A 9 51.83 20.40 42.46
N VAL A 10 52.20 21.57 41.90
CA VAL A 10 51.27 22.45 41.20
C VAL A 10 50.64 21.76 39.98
N VAL A 11 51.47 21.11 39.14
CA VAL A 11 50.96 20.37 37.98
C VAL A 11 50.02 19.26 38.40
N MET A 12 50.36 18.47 39.39
CA MET A 12 49.51 17.41 39.93
C MET A 12 48.20 17.94 40.50
N SER A 13 48.22 19.07 41.19
CA SER A 13 47.02 19.73 41.71
C SER A 13 46.10 20.21 40.60
N VAL A 14 46.65 20.81 39.54
CA VAL A 14 45.87 21.24 38.35
C VAL A 14 45.25 20.03 37.64
N VAL A 15 46.00 18.95 37.46
CA VAL A 15 45.48 17.70 36.88
C VAL A 15 44.38 17.09 37.77
N ALA A 16 44.61 17.00 39.09
CA ALA A 16 43.60 16.52 40.03
C ALA A 16 42.32 17.37 39.99
N ALA A 17 42.44 18.69 40.01
CA ALA A 17 41.30 19.59 39.89
C ALA A 17 40.54 19.41 38.56
N ARG A 18 41.27 19.22 37.46
CA ARG A 18 40.64 18.93 36.15
C ARG A 18 39.95 17.58 36.08
N VAL A 19 40.50 16.55 36.72
CA VAL A 19 39.86 15.25 36.82
C VAL A 19 38.57 15.30 37.63
N VAL A 20 38.58 16.06 38.74
CA VAL A 20 37.38 16.26 39.57
C VAL A 20 36.31 17.04 38.76
N ASP A 21 36.70 18.11 38.07
CA ASP A 21 35.79 18.88 37.20
C ASP A 21 35.14 17.97 36.13
N LEU A 22 35.95 17.17 35.40
CA LEU A 22 35.48 16.28 34.37
C LEU A 22 34.60 15.17 34.88
N GLN A 23 34.91 14.58 36.03
CA GLN A 23 34.20 13.41 36.58
C GLN A 23 33.00 13.81 37.46
N ALA A 24 33.14 14.78 38.31
CA ALA A 24 32.11 15.14 39.29
C ALA A 24 31.17 16.24 38.76
N VAL A 25 31.67 17.22 38.03
CA VAL A 25 30.88 18.34 37.57
C VAL A 25 30.34 18.11 36.15
N GLN A 26 31.19 17.73 35.20
CA GLN A 26 30.83 17.57 33.82
C GLN A 26 30.44 16.11 33.49
N GLY A 27 30.79 15.13 34.32
CA GLY A 27 30.54 13.71 34.10
C GLY A 27 29.09 13.38 33.75
N PRO A 28 28.08 13.79 34.51
CA PRO A 28 26.68 13.52 34.22
C PRO A 28 26.22 14.08 32.87
N THR A 29 26.66 15.30 32.53
CA THR A 29 26.27 15.95 31.25
C THR A 29 26.95 15.28 30.05
N LEU A 30 28.23 14.93 30.20
CA LEU A 30 28.96 14.19 29.14
C LEU A 30 28.41 12.79 28.96
N ALA A 31 28.05 12.08 30.03
CA ALA A 31 27.42 10.79 29.96
C ALA A 31 26.05 10.84 29.29
N ALA A 32 25.22 11.84 29.62
CA ALA A 32 23.92 12.07 29.00
C ALA A 32 24.04 12.37 27.49
N SER A 33 25.01 13.21 27.12
CA SER A 33 25.29 13.52 25.71
C SER A 33 25.78 12.27 24.96
N ALA A 34 26.70 11.50 25.52
CA ALA A 34 27.19 10.26 24.91
C ALA A 34 26.09 9.20 24.79
N LEU A 35 25.18 9.13 25.75
CA LEU A 35 24.01 8.24 25.67
C LEU A 35 23.05 8.67 24.55
N LYS A 36 22.75 9.97 24.44
CA LYS A 36 21.91 10.55 23.39
C LYS A 36 22.50 10.28 22.00
N ASP A 37 23.81 10.46 21.84
CA ASP A 37 24.50 10.25 20.56
C ASP A 37 24.52 8.79 20.13
N ARG A 38 24.46 7.84 21.09
CA ARG A 38 24.44 6.39 20.84
C ARG A 38 23.04 5.82 20.71
N THR A 39 22.03 6.49 21.27
CA THR A 39 20.65 6.00 21.23
C THR A 39 20.04 6.23 19.86
N ARG A 40 19.49 5.18 19.28
CA ARG A 40 18.75 5.20 18.02
C ARG A 40 17.34 4.71 18.26
N THR A 41 16.38 5.45 17.72
CA THR A 41 15.00 5.01 17.68
C THR A 41 14.69 4.60 16.25
N VAL A 42 14.24 3.38 16.08
CA VAL A 42 13.79 2.83 14.79
C VAL A 42 12.31 2.55 14.88
N VAL A 43 11.57 2.97 13.87
CA VAL A 43 10.15 2.62 13.70
C VAL A 43 10.07 1.22 13.13
N LEU A 44 9.35 0.34 13.83
CA LEU A 44 9.05 -1.00 13.35
C LEU A 44 7.70 -0.94 12.61
N PRO A 45 7.69 -1.16 11.28
CA PRO A 45 6.45 -1.08 10.52
C PRO A 45 5.49 -2.17 10.98
N ALA A 46 4.21 -1.83 11.11
CA ALA A 46 3.16 -2.82 11.31
C ALA A 46 2.94 -3.63 10.04
N THR A 47 2.53 -4.89 10.20
CA THR A 47 2.06 -5.69 9.07
C THR A 47 0.66 -5.23 8.71
N ARG A 48 0.46 -4.77 7.47
CA ARG A 48 -0.86 -4.36 6.97
C ARG A 48 -1.75 -5.58 6.82
N GLY A 49 -3.00 -5.48 7.29
CA GLY A 49 -4.00 -6.54 7.27
C GLY A 49 -4.30 -7.05 5.85
N ASP A 50 -4.55 -8.33 5.70
CA ASP A 50 -4.85 -8.93 4.40
C ASP A 50 -6.26 -8.57 3.92
N ILE A 51 -6.44 -8.44 2.60
CA ILE A 51 -7.76 -8.41 1.96
C ILE A 51 -7.92 -9.75 1.27
N THR A 52 -8.97 -10.50 1.64
CA THR A 52 -9.23 -11.84 1.11
C THR A 52 -10.57 -11.92 0.42
N ASP A 53 -10.73 -12.89 -0.46
CA ASP A 53 -12.00 -13.25 -1.03
C ASP A 53 -12.91 -13.95 0.01
N MET A 54 -14.09 -14.38 -0.41
CA MET A 54 -15.06 -15.05 0.47
C MET A 54 -14.55 -16.37 1.06
N SER A 55 -13.60 -17.02 0.40
CA SER A 55 -13.00 -18.30 0.78
C SER A 55 -11.70 -18.13 1.61
N GLY A 56 -11.26 -16.88 1.83
CA GLY A 56 -10.02 -16.57 2.53
C GLY A 56 -8.78 -16.55 1.65
N VAL A 57 -8.94 -16.61 0.31
CA VAL A 57 -7.82 -16.51 -0.63
C VAL A 57 -7.34 -15.06 -0.71
N PRO A 58 -6.04 -14.79 -0.56
CA PRO A 58 -5.53 -13.42 -0.56
C PRO A 58 -5.71 -12.73 -1.92
N LEU A 59 -6.35 -11.56 -1.90
CA LEU A 59 -6.38 -10.59 -3.01
C LEU A 59 -5.32 -9.52 -2.82
N ALA A 60 -5.03 -9.17 -1.57
CA ALA A 60 -3.91 -8.32 -1.18
C ALA A 60 -3.30 -8.85 0.12
N THR A 61 -1.99 -8.99 0.17
CA THR A 61 -1.26 -9.46 1.37
C THR A 61 0.06 -8.72 1.53
N THR A 62 0.59 -8.74 2.75
CA THR A 62 1.86 -8.08 3.09
C THR A 62 2.93 -9.14 3.31
N VAL A 63 4.04 -9.01 2.59
CA VAL A 63 5.17 -9.92 2.71
C VAL A 63 6.41 -9.19 3.21
N ALA A 64 7.31 -9.92 3.86
CA ALA A 64 8.61 -9.40 4.26
C ALA A 64 9.42 -8.97 3.02
N ALA A 65 10.07 -7.82 3.12
CA ALA A 65 10.93 -7.27 2.08
C ALA A 65 12.16 -6.63 2.71
N ARG A 66 13.07 -6.17 1.86
CA ARG A 66 14.25 -5.42 2.28
C ARG A 66 14.51 -4.23 1.38
N ASN A 67 14.90 -3.13 1.97
CA ASN A 67 15.46 -2.01 1.24
C ASN A 67 16.97 -2.16 1.20
N VAL A 68 17.54 -2.16 0.00
CA VAL A 68 19.01 -2.19 -0.19
C VAL A 68 19.54 -0.77 -0.14
N THR A 69 20.51 -0.55 0.74
CA THR A 69 21.12 0.76 0.99
C THR A 69 22.62 0.72 0.78
N VAL A 70 23.24 1.86 0.56
CA VAL A 70 24.69 2.00 0.43
C VAL A 70 25.23 3.14 1.29
N ASP A 71 26.36 2.89 1.94
CA ASP A 71 27.27 3.89 2.46
C ASP A 71 28.30 4.21 1.37
N GLN A 72 28.14 5.35 0.70
CA GLN A 72 28.99 5.76 -0.41
C GLN A 72 30.48 5.89 -0.02
N THR A 73 30.77 6.12 1.26
CA THR A 73 32.16 6.29 1.74
C THR A 73 32.91 4.96 1.84
N MET A 74 32.21 3.84 1.76
CA MET A 74 32.79 2.49 1.88
C MET A 74 32.96 1.79 0.53
N VAL A 75 32.35 2.30 -0.54
CA VAL A 75 32.41 1.74 -1.89
C VAL A 75 33.82 1.90 -2.47
N LYS A 76 34.38 0.83 -3.00
CA LYS A 76 35.75 0.82 -3.54
C LYS A 76 35.80 0.82 -5.06
N ASP A 77 34.99 0.00 -5.72
CA ASP A 77 34.88 -0.12 -7.18
C ASP A 77 33.43 0.16 -7.61
N ILE A 78 33.09 1.45 -7.75
CA ILE A 78 31.74 1.87 -8.09
C ILE A 78 31.23 1.19 -9.36
N ALA A 79 32.02 1.15 -10.40
CA ALA A 79 31.60 0.63 -11.70
C ALA A 79 31.43 -0.91 -11.68
N GLY A 80 32.34 -1.62 -11.01
CA GLY A 80 32.29 -3.08 -10.89
C GLY A 80 31.13 -3.52 -9.97
N GLU A 81 30.98 -2.87 -8.82
CA GLU A 81 29.92 -3.16 -7.85
C GLU A 81 28.54 -2.83 -8.42
N ALA A 82 28.39 -1.71 -9.14
CA ALA A 82 27.14 -1.32 -9.80
C ALA A 82 26.69 -2.35 -10.87
N ARG A 83 27.63 -2.88 -11.66
CA ARG A 83 27.32 -3.94 -12.62
C ARG A 83 26.85 -5.23 -11.94
N GLN A 84 27.51 -5.63 -10.85
CA GLN A 84 27.10 -6.81 -10.08
C GLN A 84 25.69 -6.63 -9.48
N LEU A 85 25.38 -5.45 -8.94
CA LEU A 85 24.05 -5.12 -8.43
C LEU A 85 23.00 -5.14 -9.54
N ALA A 86 23.30 -4.58 -10.73
CA ALA A 86 22.38 -4.60 -11.87
C ALA A 86 22.03 -6.02 -12.34
N VAL A 87 22.95 -6.97 -12.26
CA VAL A 87 22.69 -8.38 -12.58
C VAL A 87 21.68 -9.00 -11.60
N VAL A 88 21.77 -8.67 -10.32
CA VAL A 88 20.94 -9.30 -9.27
C VAL A 88 19.62 -8.55 -9.04
N LEU A 89 19.67 -7.23 -9.00
CA LEU A 89 18.51 -6.36 -8.74
C LEU A 89 17.72 -6.03 -10.01
N GLY A 90 18.33 -6.25 -11.19
CA GLY A 90 17.82 -5.72 -12.44
C GLY A 90 18.14 -4.23 -12.60
N GLY A 91 17.70 -3.65 -13.71
CA GLY A 91 17.85 -2.22 -13.97
C GLY A 91 19.21 -1.85 -14.59
N ASP A 92 19.52 -0.55 -14.59
CA ASP A 92 20.69 0.01 -15.24
C ASP A 92 21.88 0.17 -14.27
N ALA A 93 23.02 -0.37 -14.64
CA ALA A 93 24.25 -0.28 -13.87
C ALA A 93 24.73 1.17 -13.68
N GLU A 94 24.53 2.04 -14.67
CA GLU A 94 24.90 3.45 -14.58
C GLU A 94 24.05 4.18 -13.52
N ALA A 95 22.75 3.89 -13.43
CA ALA A 95 21.88 4.43 -12.41
C ALA A 95 22.31 3.99 -11.00
N TYR A 96 22.80 2.77 -10.82
CA TYR A 96 23.38 2.32 -9.55
C TYR A 96 24.70 3.03 -9.28
N ALA A 97 25.60 3.15 -10.26
CA ALA A 97 26.87 3.85 -10.12
C ALA A 97 26.67 5.29 -9.65
N GLN A 98 25.71 6.02 -10.23
CA GLN A 98 25.37 7.38 -9.82
C GLN A 98 24.90 7.44 -8.35
N ARG A 99 24.06 6.50 -7.91
CA ARG A 99 23.61 6.42 -6.51
C ARG A 99 24.70 6.01 -5.53
N MET A 100 25.70 5.28 -5.99
CA MET A 100 26.87 4.85 -5.21
C MET A 100 27.96 5.90 -5.13
N THR A 101 27.93 6.94 -5.97
CA THR A 101 28.90 8.02 -6.01
C THR A 101 28.56 9.12 -5.02
N GLY A 102 29.53 9.52 -4.16
CA GLY A 102 29.35 10.63 -3.23
C GLY A 102 29.97 10.38 -1.85
N THR A 103 29.47 11.11 -0.85
CA THR A 103 29.98 11.06 0.53
C THR A 103 28.89 10.76 1.55
N ARG A 104 27.68 10.44 1.10
CA ARG A 104 26.54 10.12 1.98
C ARG A 104 26.71 8.73 2.56
N ARG A 105 26.47 8.59 3.85
CA ARG A 105 26.51 7.30 4.54
C ARG A 105 25.26 6.45 4.37
N PHE A 106 24.24 7.03 3.73
CA PHE A 106 22.95 6.34 3.54
C PHE A 106 22.28 6.82 2.25
N VAL A 107 22.13 5.91 1.29
CA VAL A 107 21.39 6.11 0.05
C VAL A 107 20.67 4.81 -0.31
N TYR A 108 19.41 4.89 -0.70
CA TYR A 108 18.68 3.73 -1.22
C TYR A 108 19.16 3.37 -2.63
N LEU A 109 19.56 2.12 -2.81
CA LEU A 109 19.84 1.51 -4.12
C LEU A 109 18.59 0.89 -4.72
N ALA A 110 17.89 0.05 -3.94
CA ALA A 110 16.63 -0.57 -4.32
C ALA A 110 15.71 -0.65 -3.10
N LYS A 111 14.41 -0.58 -3.32
CA LYS A 111 13.39 -0.74 -2.28
C LYS A 111 12.56 -1.98 -2.53
N ASN A 112 11.99 -2.52 -1.44
CA ASN A 112 11.02 -3.61 -1.48
C ASN A 112 11.50 -4.87 -2.19
N VAL A 113 12.79 -5.17 -2.13
CA VAL A 113 13.32 -6.42 -2.68
C VAL A 113 12.92 -7.60 -1.82
N THR A 114 12.66 -8.74 -2.44
CA THR A 114 12.34 -9.96 -1.70
C THR A 114 13.54 -10.46 -0.89
N PRO A 115 13.33 -11.22 0.19
CA PRO A 115 14.43 -11.79 0.98
C PRO A 115 15.40 -12.64 0.15
N ASP A 116 14.91 -13.36 -0.86
CA ASP A 116 15.74 -14.17 -1.76
C ASP A 116 16.65 -13.32 -2.64
N VAL A 117 16.14 -12.20 -3.16
CA VAL A 117 16.95 -11.24 -3.92
C VAL A 117 18.00 -10.59 -3.03
N TRP A 118 17.60 -10.20 -1.79
CA TRP A 118 18.56 -9.70 -0.82
C TRP A 118 19.67 -10.73 -0.50
N ALA A 119 19.32 -12.01 -0.32
CA ALA A 119 20.31 -13.05 -0.06
C ALA A 119 21.38 -13.13 -1.19
N LYS A 120 20.95 -12.96 -2.45
CA LYS A 120 21.87 -12.89 -3.60
C LYS A 120 22.76 -11.66 -3.55
N VAL A 121 22.19 -10.48 -3.21
CA VAL A 121 22.98 -9.25 -3.04
C VAL A 121 23.99 -9.39 -1.90
N ALA A 122 23.56 -9.92 -0.75
CA ALA A 122 24.44 -10.15 0.40
C ALA A 122 25.58 -11.12 0.12
N ALA A 123 25.34 -12.11 -0.74
CA ALA A 123 26.37 -13.06 -1.19
C ALA A 123 27.49 -12.42 -2.01
N LEU A 124 27.25 -11.26 -2.63
CA LEU A 124 28.26 -10.49 -3.36
C LEU A 124 29.31 -9.86 -2.41
N LYS A 125 29.01 -9.72 -1.12
CA LYS A 125 29.86 -9.14 -0.08
C LYS A 125 30.44 -7.77 -0.44
N LEU A 126 29.63 -6.93 -1.10
CA LEU A 126 30.06 -5.61 -1.57
C LEU A 126 30.27 -4.65 -0.39
N PRO A 127 31.42 -3.96 -0.31
CA PRO A 127 31.68 -3.01 0.76
C PRO A 127 30.69 -1.85 0.75
N GLY A 128 30.12 -1.55 1.91
CA GLY A 128 29.18 -0.43 2.05
C GLY A 128 27.74 -0.73 1.62
N VAL A 129 27.43 -1.92 1.12
CA VAL A 129 26.07 -2.33 0.79
C VAL A 129 25.43 -3.03 1.99
N PHE A 130 24.28 -2.50 2.43
CA PHE A 130 23.51 -2.96 3.60
C PHE A 130 22.04 -3.13 3.23
N SER A 131 21.24 -3.63 4.15
CA SER A 131 19.80 -3.60 3.99
C SER A 131 19.07 -3.28 5.28
N GLU A 132 17.89 -2.70 5.12
CA GLU A 132 16.92 -2.51 6.20
C GLU A 132 15.74 -3.46 5.99
N PRO A 133 15.22 -4.07 7.06
CA PRO A 133 13.99 -4.81 6.98
C PRO A 133 12.82 -3.86 6.66
N THR A 134 11.94 -4.29 5.79
CA THR A 134 10.71 -3.60 5.45
C THR A 134 9.64 -4.62 5.07
N THR A 135 8.46 -4.15 4.75
CA THR A 135 7.38 -4.96 4.19
C THR A 135 6.96 -4.40 2.85
N THR A 136 6.41 -5.23 1.99
CA THR A 136 5.80 -4.79 0.73
C THR A 136 4.43 -5.40 0.56
N ARG A 137 3.53 -4.63 -0.02
CA ARG A 137 2.19 -5.08 -0.38
C ARG A 137 2.25 -5.78 -1.72
N ILE A 138 1.66 -6.96 -1.82
CA ILE A 138 1.53 -7.70 -3.07
C ILE A 138 0.07 -8.06 -3.31
N TYR A 139 -0.28 -8.16 -4.57
CA TYR A 139 -1.62 -8.50 -5.07
C TYR A 139 -1.51 -9.77 -5.91
N PRO A 140 -1.62 -10.97 -5.27
CA PRO A 140 -1.35 -12.25 -5.93
C PRO A 140 -2.28 -12.55 -7.09
N ALA A 141 -3.49 -11.99 -7.07
CA ALA A 141 -4.48 -12.14 -8.13
C ALA A 141 -4.26 -11.19 -9.34
N GLY A 142 -3.22 -10.33 -9.29
CA GLY A 142 -2.96 -9.35 -10.34
C GLY A 142 -4.15 -8.41 -10.56
N GLU A 143 -4.64 -8.33 -11.78
CA GLU A 143 -5.74 -7.45 -12.16
C GLU A 143 -7.12 -7.89 -11.66
N VAL A 144 -7.25 -9.14 -11.14
CA VAL A 144 -8.54 -9.66 -10.66
C VAL A 144 -9.00 -8.87 -9.44
N ALA A 145 -10.19 -8.28 -9.52
CA ALA A 145 -10.78 -7.39 -8.52
C ALA A 145 -9.94 -6.13 -8.20
N ALA A 146 -8.98 -5.75 -9.03
CA ALA A 146 -8.08 -4.62 -8.77
C ALA A 146 -8.83 -3.31 -8.47
N ASN A 147 -9.89 -3.00 -9.22
CA ASN A 147 -10.69 -1.79 -9.01
C ASN A 147 -11.51 -1.80 -7.71
N VAL A 148 -11.75 -3.00 -7.14
CA VAL A 148 -12.40 -3.16 -5.83
C VAL A 148 -11.37 -3.06 -4.71
N VAL A 149 -10.30 -3.86 -4.81
CA VAL A 149 -9.22 -3.91 -3.82
C VAL A 149 -8.46 -2.58 -3.76
N GLY A 150 -8.13 -2.02 -4.91
CA GLY A 150 -7.29 -0.83 -5.02
C GLY A 150 -5.80 -1.15 -4.90
N HIS A 151 -5.02 -0.14 -4.51
CA HIS A 151 -3.57 -0.26 -4.32
C HIS A 151 -3.10 0.61 -3.16
N VAL A 152 -1.90 0.35 -2.66
CA VAL A 152 -1.19 1.24 -1.74
C VAL A 152 -0.22 2.15 -2.48
N ARG A 153 0.01 3.35 -1.95
CA ARG A 153 1.02 4.29 -2.43
C ARG A 153 2.42 3.86 -2.01
N ALA A 154 3.42 4.53 -2.53
CA ALA A 154 4.83 4.28 -2.20
C ALA A 154 5.18 4.52 -0.72
N ASP A 155 4.38 5.30 0.00
CA ASP A 155 4.51 5.55 1.43
C ASP A 155 3.78 4.52 2.30
N GLY A 156 3.08 3.54 1.67
CA GLY A 156 2.33 2.49 2.35
C GLY A 156 0.89 2.86 2.71
N THR A 157 0.43 4.07 2.41
CA THR A 157 -0.97 4.50 2.62
C THR A 157 -1.89 3.99 1.52
N GLY A 158 -3.16 3.82 1.81
CA GLY A 158 -4.17 3.44 0.81
C GLY A 158 -4.29 4.46 -0.32
N GLY A 159 -4.19 3.99 -1.57
CA GLY A 159 -4.24 4.83 -2.77
C GLY A 159 -5.60 4.88 -3.45
N SER A 160 -6.31 3.76 -3.46
CA SER A 160 -7.64 3.62 -4.06
C SER A 160 -8.38 2.41 -3.50
N GLY A 161 -9.64 2.22 -3.90
CA GLY A 161 -10.45 1.06 -3.55
C GLY A 161 -10.56 0.81 -2.05
N LEU A 162 -10.61 -0.46 -1.65
CA LEU A 162 -10.69 -0.86 -0.24
C LEU A 162 -9.40 -0.55 0.52
N GLU A 163 -8.25 -0.56 -0.14
CA GLU A 163 -6.99 -0.13 0.47
C GLU A 163 -7.08 1.30 1.00
N TYR A 164 -7.78 2.20 0.29
CA TYR A 164 -8.03 3.56 0.74
C TYR A 164 -9.19 3.63 1.74
N GLY A 165 -10.31 2.95 1.44
CA GLY A 165 -11.52 3.04 2.26
C GLY A 165 -11.38 2.44 3.66
N PHE A 166 -10.48 1.45 3.84
CA PHE A 166 -10.18 0.77 5.10
C PHE A 166 -8.72 0.98 5.52
N ASP A 167 -8.12 2.12 5.13
CA ASP A 167 -6.68 2.35 5.38
C ASP A 167 -6.35 2.32 6.88
N GLU A 168 -7.19 2.90 7.71
CA GLU A 168 -7.00 2.97 9.16
C GLU A 168 -7.00 1.57 9.81
N GLU A 169 -7.96 0.72 9.44
CA GLU A 169 -8.07 -0.65 9.97
C GLU A 169 -6.96 -1.56 9.43
N LEU A 170 -6.64 -1.41 8.13
CA LEU A 170 -5.63 -2.22 7.48
C LEU A 170 -4.20 -1.87 7.89
N ALA A 171 -3.88 -0.60 8.12
CA ALA A 171 -2.50 -0.14 8.34
C ALA A 171 -1.87 -0.71 9.62
N GLY A 172 -2.66 -0.93 10.66
CA GLY A 172 -2.15 -1.28 11.99
C GLY A 172 -1.42 -0.12 12.68
N ILE A 173 -0.72 -0.44 13.76
CA ILE A 173 0.00 0.56 14.56
C ILE A 173 1.49 0.20 14.55
N ALA A 174 2.31 1.12 14.03
CA ALA A 174 3.75 0.94 14.02
C ALA A 174 4.32 0.87 15.45
N GLY A 175 5.27 -0.03 15.65
CA GLY A 175 6.05 -0.13 16.86
C GLY A 175 7.27 0.79 16.84
N THR A 176 7.98 0.83 17.94
CA THR A 176 9.26 1.53 18.06
C THR A 176 10.26 0.63 18.75
N GLN A 177 11.52 0.66 18.32
CA GLN A 177 12.63 0.03 18.99
C GLN A 177 13.70 1.09 19.28
N VAL A 178 14.11 1.16 20.54
CA VAL A 178 15.20 2.03 20.99
C VAL A 178 16.37 1.15 21.36
N TYR A 179 17.49 1.33 20.68
CA TYR A 179 18.72 0.59 20.96
C TYR A 179 19.93 1.50 20.96
N GLN A 180 21.04 1.03 21.55
CA GLN A 180 22.31 1.75 21.48
C GLN A 180 23.17 1.21 20.35
N SER A 181 23.74 2.13 19.58
CA SER A 181 24.67 1.82 18.50
C SER A 181 26.09 2.27 18.82
N SER A 182 27.07 1.51 18.32
CA SER A 182 28.48 1.89 18.33
C SER A 182 28.72 3.11 17.43
N ALA A 183 29.91 3.73 17.51
CA ALA A 183 30.32 4.80 16.61
C ALA A 183 30.33 4.38 15.11
N LYS A 184 30.34 3.09 14.82
CA LYS A 184 30.25 2.51 13.47
C LYS A 184 28.81 2.14 13.07
N GLY A 185 27.81 2.46 13.90
CA GLY A 185 26.40 2.19 13.61
C GLY A 185 25.93 0.75 13.93
N THR A 186 26.80 -0.11 14.45
CA THR A 186 26.42 -1.48 14.84
C THR A 186 25.70 -1.47 16.18
N GLU A 187 24.58 -2.19 16.28
CA GLU A 187 23.84 -2.38 17.53
C GLU A 187 24.73 -3.02 18.60
N ILE A 188 24.63 -2.53 19.84
CA ILE A 188 25.35 -3.07 21.00
C ILE A 188 24.42 -4.05 21.72
N PRO A 189 24.60 -5.37 21.57
CA PRO A 189 23.66 -6.38 22.04
C PRO A 189 23.56 -6.48 23.57
N THR A 190 24.54 -5.94 24.29
CA THR A 190 24.62 -5.99 25.75
C THR A 190 23.75 -4.98 26.48
N VAL A 191 23.13 -4.05 25.71
CA VAL A 191 22.22 -3.05 26.27
C VAL A 191 20.80 -3.45 25.95
N ALA A 192 19.94 -3.53 26.97
CA ALA A 192 18.52 -3.84 26.76
C ALA A 192 17.89 -2.83 25.79
N SER A 193 17.31 -3.35 24.72
CA SER A 193 16.46 -2.56 23.85
C SER A 193 15.12 -2.33 24.55
N SER A 194 14.57 -1.14 24.39
CA SER A 194 13.23 -0.79 24.87
C SER A 194 12.39 -0.33 23.68
N GLY A 195 11.09 -0.45 23.79
CA GLY A 195 10.20 0.01 22.71
C GLY A 195 8.80 -0.58 22.86
N THR A 196 8.02 -0.39 21.82
CA THR A 196 6.67 -0.96 21.69
C THR A 196 6.64 -1.87 20.46
N ASP A 197 6.07 -3.05 20.61
CA ASP A 197 5.89 -3.95 19.47
C ASP A 197 4.85 -3.38 18.50
N PRO A 198 5.02 -3.60 17.19
CA PRO A 198 4.02 -3.21 16.21
C PRO A 198 2.74 -4.05 16.37
N VAL A 199 1.59 -3.43 16.21
CA VAL A 199 0.29 -4.11 16.18
C VAL A 199 -0.14 -4.26 14.72
N ALA A 200 -0.33 -5.51 14.28
CA ALA A 200 -0.76 -5.78 12.91
C ALA A 200 -2.15 -5.18 12.63
N GLY A 201 -2.37 -4.75 11.40
CA GLY A 201 -3.66 -4.27 10.95
C GLY A 201 -4.70 -5.39 10.89
N THR A 202 -5.97 -5.01 10.95
CA THR A 202 -7.10 -5.94 10.85
C THR A 202 -7.34 -6.32 9.39
N GLY A 203 -7.43 -7.63 9.10
CA GLY A 203 -7.76 -8.12 7.76
C GLY A 203 -9.23 -7.92 7.41
N VAL A 204 -9.51 -7.76 6.11
CA VAL A 204 -10.86 -7.61 5.55
C VAL A 204 -11.18 -8.80 4.65
N ARG A 205 -12.28 -9.52 4.95
CA ARG A 205 -12.78 -10.59 4.11
C ARG A 205 -13.97 -10.10 3.30
N LEU A 206 -13.87 -10.21 1.99
CA LEU A 206 -14.89 -9.78 1.03
C LEU A 206 -15.96 -10.86 0.84
N THR A 207 -17.07 -10.46 0.25
CA THR A 207 -18.08 -11.37 -0.28
C THR A 207 -17.80 -11.78 -1.73
N ILE A 208 -16.77 -11.19 -2.35
CA ILE A 208 -16.33 -11.51 -3.71
C ILE A 208 -15.79 -12.94 -3.76
N ASP A 209 -16.25 -13.69 -4.75
CA ASP A 209 -15.67 -14.96 -5.17
C ASP A 209 -14.63 -14.67 -6.25
N ARG A 210 -13.36 -14.98 -5.98
CA ARG A 210 -12.25 -14.64 -6.89
C ARG A 210 -12.42 -15.28 -8.27
N ASP A 211 -12.88 -16.53 -8.34
CA ASP A 211 -12.99 -17.26 -9.59
C ASP A 211 -14.17 -16.72 -10.42
N LEU A 212 -15.30 -16.43 -9.78
CA LEU A 212 -16.44 -15.77 -10.42
C LEU A 212 -16.07 -14.34 -10.87
N GLN A 213 -15.30 -13.61 -10.08
CA GLN A 213 -14.77 -12.29 -10.45
C GLN A 213 -13.92 -12.37 -11.72
N TRP A 214 -13.01 -13.35 -11.79
CA TRP A 214 -12.17 -13.56 -12.96
C TRP A 214 -13.01 -13.87 -14.21
N VAL A 215 -14.01 -14.75 -14.09
CA VAL A 215 -14.93 -15.08 -15.20
C VAL A 215 -15.68 -13.83 -15.66
N ALA A 216 -16.27 -13.08 -14.72
CA ALA A 216 -17.01 -11.86 -15.02
C ALA A 216 -16.13 -10.80 -15.70
N GLN A 217 -14.90 -10.63 -15.20
CA GLN A 217 -13.94 -9.65 -15.74
C GLN A 217 -13.47 -10.04 -17.14
N SER A 218 -13.18 -11.33 -17.37
CA SER A 218 -12.80 -11.82 -18.69
C SER A 218 -13.93 -11.66 -19.71
N ALA A 219 -15.16 -12.01 -19.33
CA ALA A 219 -16.33 -11.89 -20.20
C ALA A 219 -16.64 -10.43 -20.58
N ILE A 220 -16.56 -9.51 -19.61
CA ILE A 220 -16.82 -8.09 -19.92
C ILE A 220 -15.69 -7.48 -20.75
N ALA A 221 -14.44 -7.91 -20.54
CA ALA A 221 -13.30 -7.43 -21.34
C ALA A 221 -13.46 -7.82 -22.82
N GLU A 222 -13.86 -9.08 -23.08
CA GLU A 222 -14.16 -9.54 -24.44
C GLU A 222 -15.32 -8.75 -25.06
N LYS A 223 -16.39 -8.52 -24.29
CA LYS A 223 -17.58 -7.79 -24.77
C LYS A 223 -17.31 -6.33 -25.07
N VAL A 224 -16.53 -5.65 -24.22
CA VAL A 224 -16.09 -4.27 -24.45
C VAL A 224 -15.30 -4.17 -25.76
N LYS A 225 -14.38 -5.11 -25.99
CA LYS A 225 -13.59 -5.16 -27.22
C LYS A 225 -14.48 -5.43 -28.46
N GLU A 226 -15.38 -6.41 -28.39
CA GLU A 226 -16.31 -6.72 -29.48
C GLU A 226 -17.20 -5.53 -29.83
N ALA A 227 -17.79 -4.90 -28.82
CA ALA A 227 -18.67 -3.75 -28.97
C ALA A 227 -17.94 -2.44 -29.29
N ARG A 228 -16.61 -2.41 -29.20
CA ARG A 228 -15.79 -1.19 -29.29
C ARG A 228 -16.26 -0.12 -28.30
N ALA A 229 -16.66 -0.55 -27.10
CA ALA A 229 -17.11 0.35 -26.04
C ALA A 229 -15.91 0.89 -25.25
N ASP A 230 -16.08 2.04 -24.62
CA ASP A 230 -15.03 2.67 -23.79
C ASP A 230 -14.86 1.96 -22.46
N SER A 231 -15.93 1.35 -21.93
CA SER A 231 -15.91 0.64 -20.66
C SER A 231 -17.07 -0.34 -20.56
N GLY A 232 -16.97 -1.22 -19.57
CA GLY A 232 -18.04 -2.17 -19.23
C GLY A 232 -17.98 -2.60 -17.78
N THR A 233 -19.14 -2.95 -17.24
CA THR A 233 -19.28 -3.36 -15.84
C THR A 233 -20.18 -4.58 -15.74
N VAL A 234 -19.80 -5.53 -14.87
CA VAL A 234 -20.62 -6.68 -14.48
C VAL A 234 -20.74 -6.72 -12.96
N VAL A 235 -21.98 -6.80 -12.48
CA VAL A 235 -22.28 -6.98 -11.05
C VAL A 235 -23.03 -8.30 -10.89
N VAL A 236 -22.48 -9.22 -10.10
CA VAL A 236 -23.15 -10.46 -9.71
C VAL A 236 -23.48 -10.39 -8.23
N MET A 237 -24.76 -10.48 -7.92
CA MET A 237 -25.29 -10.35 -6.55
C MET A 237 -26.17 -11.54 -6.19
N ASP A 238 -26.03 -12.02 -4.95
CA ASP A 238 -26.98 -12.98 -4.40
C ASP A 238 -28.28 -12.22 -4.05
N PRO A 239 -29.41 -12.55 -4.68
CA PRO A 239 -30.65 -11.80 -4.50
C PRO A 239 -31.29 -11.98 -3.11
N ARG A 240 -30.89 -13.01 -2.36
CA ARG A 240 -31.42 -13.29 -1.02
C ARG A 240 -30.69 -12.51 0.07
N THR A 241 -29.40 -12.31 -0.11
CA THR A 241 -28.55 -11.71 0.93
C THR A 241 -28.08 -10.29 0.57
N GLY A 242 -28.16 -9.90 -0.72
CA GLY A 242 -27.60 -8.67 -1.23
C GLY A 242 -26.07 -8.69 -1.35
N GLN A 243 -25.43 -9.82 -1.07
CA GLN A 243 -23.98 -9.95 -1.15
C GLN A 243 -23.49 -9.90 -2.60
N ILE A 244 -22.51 -9.03 -2.87
CA ILE A 244 -21.88 -8.96 -4.18
C ILE A 244 -20.84 -10.05 -4.27
N ARG A 245 -21.01 -10.94 -5.26
CA ARG A 245 -20.13 -12.07 -5.54
C ARG A 245 -19.07 -11.75 -6.58
N ALA A 246 -19.38 -10.85 -7.52
CA ALA A 246 -18.41 -10.27 -8.44
C ALA A 246 -18.79 -8.82 -8.75
N LEU A 247 -17.79 -7.96 -8.88
CA LEU A 247 -17.89 -6.57 -9.27
C LEU A 247 -16.75 -6.26 -10.23
N ALA A 248 -16.96 -6.58 -11.50
CA ALA A 248 -15.95 -6.47 -12.54
C ALA A 248 -16.14 -5.20 -13.34
N THR A 249 -15.08 -4.46 -13.57
CA THR A 249 -15.05 -3.31 -14.45
C THR A 249 -13.86 -3.40 -15.42
N VAL A 250 -14.03 -2.81 -16.61
CA VAL A 250 -13.02 -2.74 -17.67
C VAL A 250 -13.08 -1.32 -18.25
N PRO A 251 -11.96 -0.63 -18.47
CA PRO A 251 -10.58 -1.06 -18.22
C PRO A 251 -10.26 -1.32 -16.74
N THR A 252 -9.19 -2.09 -16.50
CA THR A 252 -8.64 -2.41 -15.19
C THR A 252 -7.14 -2.15 -15.17
N PHE A 253 -6.47 -2.43 -14.04
CA PHE A 253 -5.04 -2.18 -13.88
C PHE A 253 -4.36 -3.26 -13.04
N ASP A 254 -3.03 -3.35 -13.12
CA ASP A 254 -2.25 -4.19 -12.21
C ASP A 254 -1.89 -3.39 -10.94
N PRO A 255 -2.45 -3.72 -9.77
CA PRO A 255 -2.18 -3.00 -8.53
C PRO A 255 -0.75 -3.21 -8.00
N ASN A 256 0.00 -4.18 -8.53
CA ASN A 256 1.44 -4.30 -8.27
C ASN A 256 2.25 -3.23 -9.02
N ARG A 257 1.69 -2.61 -10.06
CA ARG A 257 2.32 -1.57 -10.89
C ARG A 257 1.38 -0.41 -11.15
N PRO A 258 0.85 0.26 -10.09
CA PRO A 258 -0.16 1.28 -10.24
C PRO A 258 0.31 2.52 -11.02
N ALA A 259 1.61 2.75 -11.09
CA ALA A 259 2.19 3.86 -11.87
C ALA A 259 2.06 3.68 -13.39
N ASP A 260 1.87 2.46 -13.87
CA ASP A 260 1.70 2.15 -15.30
C ASP A 260 0.26 2.37 -15.77
N ALA A 261 -0.69 2.54 -14.83
CA ALA A 261 -2.11 2.67 -15.11
C ALA A 261 -2.52 4.13 -15.37
N ALA A 262 -3.46 4.33 -16.29
CA ALA A 262 -4.16 5.61 -16.39
C ALA A 262 -5.04 5.82 -15.15
N GLN A 263 -5.12 7.05 -14.65
CA GLN A 263 -5.89 7.39 -13.44
C GLN A 263 -7.38 6.96 -13.56
N ALA A 264 -7.95 7.02 -14.75
CA ALA A 264 -9.33 6.62 -15.02
C ALA A 264 -9.54 5.09 -14.89
N ASP A 265 -8.51 4.28 -15.08
CA ASP A 265 -8.59 2.82 -15.05
C ASP A 265 -8.49 2.28 -13.63
N VAL A 266 -7.97 3.08 -12.69
CA VAL A 266 -7.89 2.74 -11.26
C VAL A 266 -9.24 2.84 -10.56
N GLN A 267 -10.16 3.64 -11.09
CA GLN A 267 -11.46 3.86 -10.47
C GLN A 267 -12.38 2.64 -10.63
N ASN A 268 -13.22 2.42 -9.61
CA ASN A 268 -14.29 1.43 -9.70
C ASN A 268 -15.51 2.05 -10.41
N ARG A 269 -15.56 1.91 -11.73
CA ARG A 269 -16.60 2.48 -12.59
C ARG A 269 -18.02 2.01 -12.23
N ALA A 270 -18.15 0.81 -11.63
CA ALA A 270 -19.44 0.28 -11.20
C ALA A 270 -20.16 1.17 -10.18
N VAL A 271 -19.40 1.97 -9.42
CA VAL A 271 -19.92 2.85 -8.35
C VAL A 271 -19.60 4.33 -8.58
N SER A 272 -18.70 4.64 -9.51
CA SER A 272 -18.30 6.04 -9.81
C SER A 272 -18.93 6.61 -11.06
N ASP A 273 -19.19 5.78 -12.09
CA ASP A 273 -19.73 6.27 -13.35
C ASP A 273 -21.22 6.55 -13.24
N VAL A 274 -21.63 7.65 -13.86
CA VAL A 274 -23.02 8.05 -13.98
C VAL A 274 -23.47 7.77 -15.41
N PHE A 275 -24.61 7.10 -15.54
CA PHE A 275 -25.20 6.78 -16.83
C PHE A 275 -26.71 6.97 -16.84
N GLU A 276 -27.29 7.13 -18.02
CA GLU A 276 -28.74 7.22 -18.19
C GLU A 276 -29.34 5.80 -18.21
N PRO A 277 -30.11 5.42 -17.18
CA PRO A 277 -30.54 4.02 -16.99
C PRO A 277 -31.58 3.56 -18.04
N GLY A 278 -32.27 4.48 -18.68
CA GLY A 278 -33.32 4.17 -19.63
C GLY A 278 -34.40 3.24 -19.03
N SER A 279 -34.86 2.20 -19.83
CA SER A 279 -35.88 1.27 -19.38
C SER A 279 -35.48 0.40 -18.17
N THR A 280 -34.19 0.33 -17.81
CA THR A 280 -33.76 -0.42 -16.61
C THR A 280 -34.28 0.21 -15.31
N SER A 281 -34.53 1.52 -15.31
CA SER A 281 -35.14 2.22 -14.16
C SER A 281 -36.58 1.78 -13.86
N LYS A 282 -37.26 1.17 -14.85
CA LYS A 282 -38.65 0.66 -14.65
C LYS A 282 -38.71 -0.46 -13.64
N ILE A 283 -37.63 -1.22 -13.46
CA ILE A 283 -37.53 -2.27 -12.41
C ILE A 283 -37.74 -1.66 -11.01
N MET A 284 -37.11 -0.53 -10.73
CA MET A 284 -37.27 0.18 -9.45
C MET A 284 -38.69 0.69 -9.27
N THR A 285 -39.29 1.25 -10.32
CA THR A 285 -40.69 1.70 -10.31
C THR A 285 -41.64 0.54 -10.02
N MET A 286 -41.44 -0.60 -10.69
CA MET A 286 -42.28 -1.79 -10.51
C MET A 286 -42.10 -2.42 -9.12
N ALA A 287 -40.86 -2.43 -8.60
CA ALA A 287 -40.62 -2.87 -7.22
C ALA A 287 -41.43 -2.04 -6.20
N ALA A 288 -41.40 -0.72 -6.34
CA ALA A 288 -42.18 0.18 -5.49
C ALA A 288 -43.70 -0.03 -5.65
N VAL A 289 -44.19 -0.25 -6.88
CA VAL A 289 -45.63 -0.53 -7.14
C VAL A 289 -46.08 -1.82 -6.46
N ILE A 290 -45.23 -2.87 -6.50
CA ILE A 290 -45.49 -4.17 -5.87
C ILE A 290 -45.47 -4.02 -4.34
N GLU A 291 -44.45 -3.39 -3.78
CA GLU A 291 -44.29 -3.15 -2.33
C GLU A 291 -45.50 -2.39 -1.76
N GLU A 292 -45.92 -1.33 -2.42
CA GLU A 292 -47.06 -0.51 -2.09
C GLU A 292 -48.42 -1.17 -2.42
N ARG A 293 -48.41 -2.40 -2.96
CA ARG A 293 -49.58 -3.16 -3.40
C ARG A 293 -50.53 -2.38 -4.29
N LYS A 294 -50.00 -1.47 -5.15
CA LYS A 294 -50.82 -0.63 -6.04
C LYS A 294 -51.24 -1.39 -7.31
N ALA A 295 -50.47 -2.40 -7.72
CA ALA A 295 -50.83 -3.29 -8.81
C ALA A 295 -50.24 -4.67 -8.59
N GLY A 296 -50.82 -5.68 -9.22
CA GLY A 296 -50.35 -7.06 -9.28
C GLY A 296 -50.41 -7.60 -10.71
N PRO A 297 -49.99 -8.85 -10.92
CA PRO A 297 -49.88 -9.44 -12.27
C PRO A 297 -51.17 -9.44 -13.09
N LEU A 298 -52.33 -9.43 -12.39
CA LEU A 298 -53.65 -9.44 -13.03
C LEU A 298 -54.37 -8.10 -13.03
N THR A 299 -53.66 -7.03 -12.64
CA THR A 299 -54.26 -5.68 -12.63
C THR A 299 -54.48 -5.19 -14.06
N LYS A 300 -55.73 -4.91 -14.39
CA LYS A 300 -56.12 -4.40 -15.72
C LYS A 300 -55.79 -2.91 -15.82
N LEU A 301 -54.98 -2.55 -16.81
CA LEU A 301 -54.60 -1.18 -17.10
C LEU A 301 -55.10 -0.76 -18.48
N VAL A 302 -55.53 0.46 -18.55
CA VAL A 302 -55.85 1.11 -19.87
C VAL A 302 -54.81 2.15 -20.15
N ILE A 303 -54.03 1.92 -21.18
CA ILE A 303 -52.89 2.74 -21.58
C ILE A 303 -53.36 3.65 -22.75
N PRO A 304 -53.44 4.97 -22.53
CA PRO A 304 -53.73 5.90 -23.62
C PRO A 304 -52.57 6.03 -24.56
N PRO A 305 -52.79 6.39 -25.83
CA PRO A 305 -51.70 6.61 -26.81
C PRO A 305 -50.76 7.74 -26.44
N VAL A 306 -51.24 8.66 -25.59
CA VAL A 306 -50.50 9.81 -25.09
C VAL A 306 -50.88 10.07 -23.64
N LEU A 307 -49.88 10.20 -22.79
CA LEU A 307 -50.08 10.56 -21.37
C LEU A 307 -49.74 12.04 -21.16
N LYS A 308 -50.77 12.86 -21.01
CA LYS A 308 -50.61 14.31 -20.76
C LYS A 308 -50.54 14.57 -19.23
N ARG A 309 -49.53 15.31 -18.81
CA ARG A 309 -49.36 15.85 -17.47
C ARG A 309 -49.08 17.34 -17.52
N PRO A 310 -49.28 18.13 -16.47
CA PRO A 310 -49.11 19.59 -16.51
C PRO A 310 -47.75 20.04 -17.03
N ALA A 311 -46.68 19.35 -16.67
CA ALA A 311 -45.33 19.73 -17.07
C ALA A 311 -44.82 19.06 -18.34
N LYS A 312 -45.40 17.94 -18.79
CA LYS A 312 -44.87 17.15 -19.91
C LYS A 312 -45.92 16.21 -20.50
N THR A 313 -45.84 16.07 -21.83
CA THR A 313 -46.59 15.04 -22.57
C THR A 313 -45.66 13.88 -22.88
N TRP A 314 -46.09 12.67 -22.56
CA TRP A 314 -45.32 11.44 -22.74
C TRP A 314 -45.92 10.63 -23.89
N HIS A 315 -45.04 10.07 -24.70
CA HIS A 315 -45.36 9.18 -25.83
C HIS A 315 -44.56 7.90 -25.61
N ASP A 316 -45.13 6.75 -26.00
CA ASP A 316 -44.36 5.54 -26.15
C ASP A 316 -43.47 5.60 -27.41
N HIS A 317 -42.45 4.75 -27.45
CA HIS A 317 -41.50 4.70 -28.56
C HIS A 317 -42.26 4.40 -29.90
N ASP A 318 -43.13 3.41 -29.85
CA ASP A 318 -43.96 3.03 -30.98
C ASP A 318 -45.36 3.61 -30.84
N PRO A 319 -45.90 4.29 -31.87
CA PRO A 319 -47.25 4.79 -31.86
C PRO A 319 -48.27 3.64 -31.72
N HIS A 320 -49.20 3.78 -30.80
CA HIS A 320 -50.25 2.79 -30.61
C HIS A 320 -51.60 3.44 -30.31
N GLY A 321 -52.69 2.73 -30.50
CA GLY A 321 -54.01 3.11 -30.06
C GLY A 321 -54.19 2.92 -28.54
N ARG A 322 -55.42 2.99 -28.05
CA ARG A 322 -55.74 2.71 -26.66
C ARG A 322 -55.58 1.22 -26.39
N LEU A 323 -54.64 0.87 -25.53
CA LEU A 323 -54.34 -0.52 -25.14
C LEU A 323 -55.06 -0.88 -23.85
N LYS A 324 -55.54 -2.12 -23.76
CA LYS A 324 -56.02 -2.76 -22.53
C LYS A 324 -55.09 -3.90 -22.24
N LEU A 325 -54.33 -3.81 -21.16
CA LEU A 325 -53.32 -4.78 -20.76
C LEU A 325 -53.67 -5.30 -19.34
N THR A 326 -53.12 -6.50 -19.03
CA THR A 326 -53.12 -7.09 -17.70
C THR A 326 -51.71 -7.27 -17.25
#